data_30c787c1e12d55e16d699bff7cff3f04
#
_entry.id   30c787c1e12d55e16d699bff7cff3f04
#
_cell.length_a   1.000
_cell.length_b   1.000
_cell.length_c   1.000
_cell.angle_alpha   90.00
_cell.angle_beta   90.00
_cell.angle_gamma   90.00
#
_symmetry.space_group_name_H-M   'P 1'
#
loop_
_entity.id
_entity.type
_entity.pdbx_description
1 polymer ?
#
loop_
_entity_poly.entity_id
_entity_poly.type
_entity_poly.pdbx_seq_one_letter_code
_entity_poly.pdbx_strand_id
1 'polypeptide(L)'
;MSKILIVEDNEKNMKLVRDLLQYKGHQTLEAITGMDGVRQAIDHVPDLILMDIQLPDISGIQALALIREQDALRSVPVLAVSASVMPEEQQKIVTSGFDAFIAKPINIKQFIDSVQSFLTSGRKKA
;
A
#
# COMPACT_ATOMS: atom_id res chain seq x y z
N MET A 1 -14.48 -9.68 5.67
CA MET A 1 -14.13 -8.24 5.76
C MET A 1 -12.63 -8.10 6.04
N SER A 2 -11.95 -7.38 5.19
CA SER A 2 -10.50 -7.23 5.32
C SER A 2 -10.16 -5.88 5.94
N LYS A 3 -9.01 -5.83 6.61
CA LYS A 3 -8.47 -4.61 7.20
C LYS A 3 -7.33 -4.11 6.31
N ILE A 4 -7.45 -2.91 5.77
CA ILE A 4 -6.48 -2.36 4.81
C ILE A 4 -5.90 -1.07 5.38
N LEU A 5 -4.57 -1.00 5.45
CA LEU A 5 -3.87 0.21 5.86
C LEU A 5 -3.54 1.03 4.61
N ILE A 6 -3.92 2.31 4.65
CA ILE A 6 -3.64 3.26 3.58
C ILE A 6 -2.62 4.27 4.10
N VAL A 7 -1.46 4.33 3.46
CA VAL A 7 -0.41 5.31 3.80
C VAL A 7 -0.31 6.30 2.66
N GLU A 8 -0.86 7.49 2.87
CA GLU A 8 -1.04 8.51 1.85
C GLU A 8 -1.15 9.88 2.52
N ASP A 9 -0.33 10.84 2.11
CA ASP A 9 -0.36 12.18 2.70
C ASP A 9 -1.30 13.16 1.99
N ASN A 10 -1.76 12.84 0.78
CA ASN A 10 -2.68 13.69 0.04
C ASN A 10 -4.12 13.36 0.42
N GLU A 11 -4.84 14.35 0.97
CA GLU A 11 -6.20 14.15 1.48
C GLU A 11 -7.18 13.66 0.41
N LYS A 12 -7.06 14.16 -0.82
CA LYS A 12 -7.97 13.77 -1.90
C LYS A 12 -7.77 12.31 -2.29
N ASN A 13 -6.51 11.88 -2.36
CA ASN A 13 -6.21 10.48 -2.68
C ASN A 13 -6.61 9.57 -1.53
N MET A 14 -6.36 10.00 -0.28
CA MET A 14 -6.78 9.23 0.89
C MET A 14 -8.30 9.02 0.88
N LYS A 15 -9.05 10.10 0.63
CA LYS A 15 -10.51 10.01 0.60
C LYS A 15 -11.00 9.07 -0.50
N LEU A 16 -10.43 9.19 -1.70
CA LEU A 16 -10.82 8.35 -2.83
C LEU A 16 -10.58 6.87 -2.51
N VAL A 17 -9.39 6.54 -2.06
CA VAL A 17 -9.01 5.16 -1.76
C VAL A 17 -9.87 4.60 -0.61
N ARG A 18 -10.00 5.37 0.46
CA ARG A 18 -10.81 4.97 1.60
C ARG A 18 -12.26 4.70 1.20
N ASP A 19 -12.87 5.63 0.46
CA ASP A 19 -14.27 5.51 0.07
C ASP A 19 -14.49 4.28 -0.82
N LEU A 20 -13.58 4.02 -1.76
CA LEU A 20 -13.65 2.85 -2.62
C LEU A 20 -13.57 1.55 -1.82
N LEU A 21 -12.64 1.48 -0.88
CA LEU A 21 -12.44 0.27 -0.08
C LEU A 21 -13.60 0.04 0.88
N GLN A 22 -14.09 1.09 1.52
CA GLN A 22 -15.23 0.97 2.42
C GLN A 22 -16.51 0.58 1.66
N TYR A 23 -16.67 1.09 0.46
CA TYR A 23 -17.80 0.69 -0.40
C TYR A 23 -17.76 -0.81 -0.68
N LYS A 24 -16.57 -1.40 -0.79
CA LYS A 24 -16.42 -2.83 -1.02
C LYS A 24 -16.47 -3.67 0.27
N GLY A 25 -16.77 -3.03 1.40
CA GLY A 25 -16.94 -3.73 2.67
C GLY A 25 -15.67 -3.91 3.49
N HIS A 26 -14.58 -3.25 3.11
CA HIS A 26 -13.33 -3.35 3.86
C HIS A 26 -13.25 -2.33 4.99
N GLN A 27 -12.55 -2.70 6.05
CA GLN A 27 -12.18 -1.80 7.12
C GLN A 27 -10.88 -1.09 6.75
N THR A 28 -10.78 0.21 7.00
CA THR A 28 -9.59 0.98 6.63
C THR A 28 -8.90 1.57 7.84
N LEU A 29 -7.57 1.62 7.76
CA LEU A 29 -6.70 2.35 8.67
C LEU A 29 -5.99 3.41 7.85
N GLU A 30 -5.72 4.58 8.43
CA GLU A 30 -5.14 5.70 7.71
C GLU A 30 -3.87 6.18 8.38
N ALA A 31 -2.83 6.42 7.59
CA ALA A 31 -1.59 7.04 8.02
C ALA A 31 -1.19 8.07 6.97
N ILE A 32 -0.69 9.23 7.43
CA ILE A 32 -0.28 10.31 6.52
C ILE A 32 1.24 10.47 6.44
N THR A 33 1.98 9.68 7.19
CA THR A 33 3.45 9.64 7.13
C THR A 33 3.91 8.21 7.03
N GLY A 34 5.14 8.03 6.52
CA GLY A 34 5.72 6.70 6.41
C GLY A 34 5.93 6.05 7.77
N MET A 35 6.44 6.80 8.75
CA MET A 35 6.67 6.23 10.08
C MET A 35 5.37 5.87 10.79
N ASP A 36 4.32 6.69 10.65
CA ASP A 36 3.01 6.32 11.21
C ASP A 36 2.47 5.08 10.52
N GLY A 37 2.69 4.95 9.21
CA GLY A 37 2.29 3.75 8.48
C GLY A 37 2.98 2.51 9.01
N VAL A 38 4.29 2.59 9.25
CA VAL A 38 5.04 1.47 9.82
C VAL A 38 4.49 1.10 11.21
N ARG A 39 4.28 2.09 12.05
CA ARG A 39 3.76 1.88 13.40
C ARG A 39 2.40 1.22 13.38
N GLN A 40 1.49 1.71 12.55
CA GLN A 40 0.14 1.13 12.45
C GLN A 40 0.16 -0.28 11.88
N ALA A 41 1.05 -0.55 10.92
CA ALA A 41 1.21 -1.89 10.38
C ALA A 41 1.64 -2.87 11.48
N ILE A 42 2.58 -2.47 12.32
CA ILE A 42 3.05 -3.31 13.43
C ILE A 42 1.93 -3.53 14.45
N ASP A 43 1.22 -2.46 14.80
CA ASP A 43 0.19 -2.53 15.85
C ASP A 43 -1.04 -3.33 15.43
N HIS A 44 -1.44 -3.25 14.17
CA HIS A 44 -2.72 -3.79 13.69
C HIS A 44 -2.60 -5.00 12.78
N VAL A 45 -1.44 -5.26 12.22
CA VAL A 45 -1.20 -6.36 11.26
C VAL A 45 -2.33 -6.43 10.23
N PRO A 46 -2.41 -5.45 9.31
CA PRO A 46 -3.50 -5.42 8.34
C PRO A 46 -3.40 -6.58 7.33
N ASP A 47 -4.48 -6.79 6.60
CA ASP A 47 -4.50 -7.81 5.55
C ASP A 47 -3.83 -7.36 4.27
N LEU A 48 -3.71 -6.05 4.08
CA LEU A 48 -3.08 -5.46 2.91
C LEU A 48 -2.67 -4.02 3.24
N ILE A 49 -1.57 -3.55 2.65
CA ILE A 49 -1.08 -2.19 2.82
C ILE A 49 -0.97 -1.52 1.46
N LEU A 50 -1.53 -0.30 1.36
CA LEU A 50 -1.35 0.56 0.19
C LEU A 50 -0.39 1.67 0.61
N MET A 51 0.75 1.77 -0.08
CA MET A 51 1.84 2.64 0.33
C MET A 51 2.21 3.62 -0.78
N ASP A 52 2.01 4.91 -0.53
CA ASP A 52 2.53 5.94 -1.41
C ASP A 52 4.05 5.93 -1.36
N ILE A 53 4.69 6.16 -2.49
CA ILE A 53 6.15 6.21 -2.58
C ILE A 53 6.68 7.55 -2.07
N GLN A 54 5.96 8.64 -2.35
CA GLN A 54 6.38 9.98 -1.96
C GLN A 54 5.66 10.41 -0.69
N LEU A 55 6.31 10.23 0.44
CA LEU A 55 5.78 10.59 1.75
C LEU A 55 6.62 11.71 2.36
N PRO A 56 6.05 12.47 3.33
CA PRO A 56 6.74 13.67 3.83
C PRO A 56 7.97 13.40 4.70
N ASP A 57 8.07 12.23 5.33
CA ASP A 57 9.15 11.91 6.27
C ASP A 57 10.17 10.94 5.69
N ILE A 58 9.74 9.73 5.32
CA ILE A 58 10.58 8.73 4.66
C ILE A 58 9.89 8.31 3.38
N SER A 59 10.64 7.73 2.45
CA SER A 59 10.03 7.23 1.22
C SER A 59 9.23 5.96 1.50
N GLY A 60 8.29 5.63 0.60
CA GLY A 60 7.57 4.37 0.69
C GLY A 60 8.49 3.16 0.63
N ILE A 61 9.61 3.27 -0.10
CA ILE A 61 10.60 2.18 -0.18
C ILE A 61 11.25 1.95 1.18
N GLN A 62 11.62 3.03 1.88
CA GLN A 62 12.18 2.93 3.23
C GLN A 62 11.16 2.36 4.22
N ALA A 63 9.90 2.80 4.12
CA ALA A 63 8.84 2.28 4.97
C ALA A 63 8.64 0.78 4.74
N LEU A 64 8.67 0.34 3.47
CA LEU A 64 8.55 -1.08 3.14
C LEU A 64 9.66 -1.89 3.80
N ALA A 65 10.90 -1.40 3.75
CA ALA A 65 12.02 -2.11 4.37
C ALA A 65 11.79 -2.32 5.87
N LEU A 66 11.30 -1.28 6.55
CA LEU A 66 11.00 -1.38 7.98
C LEU A 66 9.87 -2.37 8.26
N ILE A 67 8.84 -2.38 7.41
CA ILE A 67 7.73 -3.32 7.53
C ILE A 67 8.23 -4.76 7.36
N ARG A 68 9.10 -5.01 6.38
CA ARG A 68 9.61 -6.37 6.11
C ARG A 68 10.56 -6.89 7.17
N GLU A 69 11.08 -6.03 8.04
CA GLU A 69 11.86 -6.48 9.20
C GLU A 69 11.00 -7.17 10.25
N GLN A 70 9.69 -6.95 10.24
CA GLN A 70 8.77 -7.54 11.21
C GLN A 70 8.26 -8.88 10.70
N ASP A 71 8.51 -9.93 11.46
CA ASP A 71 8.10 -11.29 11.07
C ASP A 71 6.59 -11.38 10.82
N ALA A 72 5.79 -10.72 11.66
CA ALA A 72 4.33 -10.76 11.55
C ALA A 72 3.82 -10.12 10.26
N LEU A 73 4.63 -9.27 9.61
CA LEU A 73 4.23 -8.54 8.42
C LEU A 73 4.79 -9.12 7.12
N ARG A 74 5.56 -10.20 7.19
CA ARG A 74 6.21 -10.76 5.99
C ARG A 74 5.24 -11.32 4.97
N SER A 75 4.09 -11.78 5.41
CA SER A 75 3.06 -12.32 4.51
C SER A 75 2.04 -11.29 4.06
N VAL A 76 2.10 -10.07 4.56
CA VAL A 76 1.14 -9.02 4.22
C VAL A 76 1.52 -8.40 2.87
N PRO A 77 0.61 -8.40 1.88
CA PRO A 77 0.91 -7.74 0.61
C PRO A 77 0.97 -6.24 0.78
N VAL A 78 1.98 -5.62 0.15
CA VAL A 78 2.16 -4.17 0.16
C VAL A 78 2.20 -3.71 -1.29
N LEU A 79 1.23 -2.88 -1.66
CA LEU A 79 1.10 -2.37 -3.01
C LEU A 79 1.60 -0.93 -3.04
N ALA A 80 2.49 -0.62 -3.98
CA ALA A 80 2.99 0.75 -4.16
C ALA A 80 1.97 1.56 -4.94
N VAL A 81 1.77 2.82 -4.53
CA VAL A 81 0.91 3.77 -5.25
C VAL A 81 1.78 4.96 -5.59
N SER A 82 1.93 5.30 -6.87
CA SER A 82 2.85 6.35 -7.27
C SER A 82 2.45 7.01 -8.58
N ALA A 83 2.77 8.31 -8.69
CA ALA A 83 2.60 9.07 -9.92
C ALA A 83 3.79 8.88 -10.87
N SER A 84 4.82 8.13 -10.47
CA SER A 84 6.00 7.95 -11.29
C SER A 84 5.68 7.22 -12.59
N VAL A 85 6.11 7.81 -13.71
CA VAL A 85 5.89 7.21 -15.03
C VAL A 85 7.21 6.80 -15.69
N MET A 86 8.35 7.08 -15.06
CA MET A 86 9.65 6.73 -15.61
C MET A 86 9.93 5.24 -15.43
N PRO A 87 10.33 4.54 -16.51
CA PRO A 87 10.58 3.10 -16.39
C PRO A 87 11.59 2.72 -15.32
N GLU A 88 12.64 3.53 -15.15
CA GLU A 88 13.67 3.27 -14.14
C GLU A 88 13.11 3.35 -12.73
N GLU A 89 12.24 4.31 -12.48
CA GLU A 89 11.61 4.46 -11.16
C GLU A 89 10.63 3.33 -10.88
N GLN A 90 9.86 2.93 -11.88
CA GLN A 90 8.94 1.80 -11.74
C GLN A 90 9.71 0.51 -11.47
N GLN A 91 10.83 0.31 -12.17
CA GLN A 91 11.69 -0.84 -11.97
C GLN A 91 12.22 -0.88 -10.53
N LYS A 92 12.67 0.27 -10.03
CA LYS A 92 13.18 0.39 -8.67
C LYS A 92 12.10 0.05 -7.64
N ILE A 93 10.88 0.53 -7.86
CA ILE A 93 9.76 0.24 -6.96
C ILE A 93 9.47 -1.25 -6.92
N VAL A 94 9.37 -1.89 -8.09
CA VAL A 94 9.07 -3.32 -8.18
C VAL A 94 10.18 -4.16 -7.55
N THR A 95 11.44 -3.82 -7.82
CA THR A 95 12.59 -4.58 -7.29
C THR A 95 12.82 -4.34 -5.81
N SER A 96 12.20 -3.32 -5.22
CA SER A 96 12.34 -3.03 -3.79
C SER A 96 11.53 -3.97 -2.91
N GLY A 97 10.66 -4.80 -3.49
CA GLY A 97 9.90 -5.79 -2.72
C GLY A 97 8.41 -5.50 -2.61
N PHE A 98 7.92 -4.48 -3.31
CA PHE A 98 6.47 -4.27 -3.40
C PHE A 98 5.84 -5.39 -4.24
N ASP A 99 4.65 -5.79 -3.85
CA ASP A 99 3.96 -6.89 -4.54
C ASP A 99 3.29 -6.45 -5.84
N ALA A 100 2.94 -5.18 -5.95
CA ALA A 100 2.39 -4.60 -7.17
C ALA A 100 2.58 -3.09 -7.17
N PHE A 101 2.34 -2.50 -8.33
CA PHE A 101 2.44 -1.06 -8.55
C PHE A 101 1.10 -0.54 -9.07
N ILE A 102 0.57 0.50 -8.44
CA ILE A 102 -0.66 1.16 -8.87
C ILE A 102 -0.30 2.59 -9.27
N ALA A 103 -0.55 2.92 -10.52
CA ALA A 103 -0.25 4.25 -11.05
C ALA A 103 -1.29 5.27 -10.63
N LYS A 104 -0.87 6.51 -10.40
CA LYS A 104 -1.76 7.66 -10.24
C LYS A 104 -1.86 8.39 -11.56
N PRO A 105 -3.01 8.93 -11.94
CA PRO A 105 -4.30 8.86 -11.24
C PRO A 105 -4.85 7.44 -11.22
N ILE A 106 -5.52 7.09 -10.13
CA ILE A 106 -5.99 5.73 -9.92
C ILE A 106 -7.10 5.38 -10.91
N ASN A 107 -6.92 4.26 -11.62
CA ASN A 107 -7.98 3.65 -12.41
C ASN A 107 -8.80 2.79 -11.44
N ILE A 108 -10.06 3.15 -11.24
CA ILE A 108 -10.91 2.55 -10.22
C ILE A 108 -11.02 1.04 -10.39
N LYS A 109 -11.29 0.58 -11.60
CA LYS A 109 -11.46 -0.85 -11.86
C LYS A 109 -10.17 -1.64 -11.59
N GLN A 110 -9.05 -1.14 -12.14
CA GLN A 110 -7.76 -1.80 -11.94
C GLN A 110 -7.36 -1.82 -10.46
N PHE A 111 -7.63 -0.72 -9.74
CA PHE A 111 -7.33 -0.62 -8.32
C PHE A 111 -8.10 -1.67 -7.53
N ILE A 112 -9.41 -1.75 -7.74
CA ILE A 112 -10.27 -2.70 -7.02
C ILE A 112 -9.88 -4.12 -7.35
N ASP A 113 -9.61 -4.42 -8.63
CA ASP A 113 -9.20 -5.76 -9.06
C ASP A 113 -7.87 -6.16 -8.42
N SER A 114 -6.90 -5.25 -8.36
CA SER A 114 -5.60 -5.52 -7.76
C SER A 114 -5.74 -5.80 -6.27
N VAL A 115 -6.48 -4.96 -5.55
CA VAL A 115 -6.71 -5.13 -4.12
C VAL A 115 -7.37 -6.48 -3.86
N GLN A 116 -8.43 -6.79 -4.58
CA GLN A 116 -9.17 -8.03 -4.38
C GLN A 116 -8.30 -9.25 -4.67
N SER A 117 -7.48 -9.18 -5.72
CA SER A 117 -6.58 -10.27 -6.09
C SER A 117 -5.61 -10.59 -4.95
N PHE A 118 -4.98 -9.56 -4.37
CA PHE A 118 -4.01 -9.78 -3.29
C PHE A 118 -4.67 -10.16 -1.97
N LEU A 119 -5.89 -9.71 -1.71
CA LEU A 119 -6.63 -10.15 -0.52
C LEU A 119 -7.01 -11.63 -0.61
N THR A 120 -7.30 -12.11 -1.81
CA THR A 120 -7.67 -13.51 -2.03
C THR A 120 -6.45 -14.42 -2.03
N SER A 121 -5.39 -14.01 -2.75
CA SER A 121 -4.22 -14.88 -3.00
C SER A 121 -3.09 -14.65 -2.01
N GLY A 122 -3.11 -13.51 -1.30
CA GLY A 122 -2.01 -13.12 -0.45
C GLY A 122 -0.83 -12.65 -1.28
N ARG A 123 0.32 -12.56 -0.63
CA ARG A 123 1.55 -12.11 -1.25
C ARG A 123 2.09 -13.18 -2.19
N LYS A 124 2.54 -12.77 -3.39
CA LYS A 124 3.16 -13.71 -4.32
C LYS A 124 4.51 -14.16 -3.78
N LYS A 125 4.78 -15.45 -3.92
CA LYS A 125 6.08 -15.98 -3.58
C LYS A 125 7.10 -15.57 -4.63
N ALA A 126 8.26 -15.18 -4.17
CA ALA A 126 9.36 -14.82 -5.06
C ALA A 126 9.88 -16.07 -5.77
#